data_90e5cb2e4a1739d7466da79265718856
#
_entry.id   90e5cb2e4a1739d7466da79265718856
#
_cell.length_a   1.000
_cell.length_b   1.000
_cell.length_c   1.000
_cell.angle_alpha   90.00
_cell.angle_beta   90.00
_cell.angle_gamma   90.00
#
_symmetry.space_group_name_H-M   'P 1'
#
loop_
_entity.id
_entity.type
_entity.pdbx_description
1 polymer ?
#
loop_
_entity_poly.entity_id
_entity_poly.type
_entity_poly.pdbx_seq_one_letter_code
_entity_poly.pdbx_strand_id
1 'polypeptide(L)'
;MKKYVMFTMLIAMMVCLLAVPGHIEAAPEVSVKVDGQYVSFPDQKPYIDSANRTMVPVRAPMEAMGCTVEWNDKTRQAIITKGDKTAVFTIGKNTYTVNGQTKTMDTRAVIVNDRTAFPIRFAAEAMGAKVDWDANTYTVLITTVQAPKIQPIEGVKYDPPKNEHQVTQFYVSKWNPEKIENACAVFASVTGETALAEEMKEYIMESYNSNTPMLKTFYMSDGRKATVLTPRGSKDFEIVIGS
;
A
#
# COMPACT_ATOMS: atom_id res chain seq x y z
N MET A 1 -9.17 55.11 54.32
CA MET A 1 -7.99 54.44 53.71
C MET A 1 -8.12 52.90 53.66
N LYS A 2 -8.53 52.20 54.70
CA LYS A 2 -8.64 50.72 54.69
C LYS A 2 -9.63 50.15 53.65
N LYS A 3 -10.73 50.85 53.30
CA LYS A 3 -11.72 50.38 52.33
C LYS A 3 -11.22 50.42 50.88
N TYR A 4 -10.38 51.37 50.53
CA TYR A 4 -9.84 51.49 49.16
C TYR A 4 -8.72 50.49 48.92
N VAL A 5 -7.91 50.13 49.93
CA VAL A 5 -6.87 49.11 49.81
C VAL A 5 -7.49 47.74 49.60
N MET A 6 -8.60 47.42 50.26
CA MET A 6 -9.30 46.15 50.09
C MET A 6 -9.94 46.01 48.68
N PHE A 7 -10.47 47.11 48.14
CA PHE A 7 -11.09 47.16 46.81
C PHE A 7 -10.06 47.04 45.68
N THR A 8 -8.88 47.68 45.82
CA THR A 8 -7.76 47.55 44.87
C THR A 8 -7.15 46.17 44.91
N MET A 9 -7.09 45.52 46.06
CA MET A 9 -6.62 44.15 46.20
C MET A 9 -7.57 43.15 45.56
N LEU A 10 -8.89 43.36 45.64
CA LEU A 10 -9.89 42.52 44.99
C LEU A 10 -9.82 42.65 43.44
N ILE A 11 -9.62 43.88 42.92
CA ILE A 11 -9.46 44.11 41.47
C ILE A 11 -8.16 43.49 40.97
N ALA A 12 -7.04 43.58 41.70
CA ALA A 12 -5.79 42.95 41.32
C ALA A 12 -5.88 41.42 41.33
N MET A 13 -6.61 40.82 42.27
CA MET A 13 -6.88 39.39 42.32
C MET A 13 -7.78 38.90 41.16
N MET A 14 -8.78 39.75 40.75
CA MET A 14 -9.67 39.45 39.65
C MET A 14 -9.00 39.54 38.27
N VAL A 15 -8.02 40.44 38.10
CA VAL A 15 -7.23 40.59 36.86
C VAL A 15 -6.22 39.42 36.71
N CYS A 16 -5.71 38.89 37.83
CA CYS A 16 -4.80 37.72 37.78
C CYS A 16 -5.51 36.42 37.39
N LEU A 17 -6.83 36.29 37.57
CA LEU A 17 -7.62 35.13 37.18
C LEU A 17 -7.90 35.05 35.66
N LEU A 18 -7.70 36.14 34.90
CA LEU A 18 -7.94 36.20 33.45
C LEU A 18 -6.72 35.85 32.59
N ALA A 19 -5.57 35.69 33.20
CA ALA A 19 -4.36 35.24 32.51
C ALA A 19 -4.18 33.71 32.62
N VAL A 20 -5.17 32.95 32.19
CA VAL A 20 -4.92 31.53 31.87
C VAL A 20 -4.15 31.54 30.54
N PRO A 21 -2.85 31.16 30.53
CA PRO A 21 -2.19 30.94 29.25
C PRO A 21 -2.98 29.84 28.55
N GLY A 22 -3.68 30.21 27.48
CA GLY A 22 -4.30 29.22 26.60
C GLY A 22 -3.19 28.24 26.20
N HIS A 23 -3.29 27.01 26.62
CA HIS A 23 -2.48 25.95 26.07
C HIS A 23 -2.88 25.87 24.59
N ILE A 24 -2.06 26.47 23.74
CA ILE A 24 -2.14 26.21 22.30
C ILE A 24 -1.62 24.80 22.16
N GLU A 25 -2.53 23.85 22.19
CA GLU A 25 -2.22 22.47 21.85
C GLU A 25 -1.76 22.48 20.39
N ALA A 26 -0.48 22.18 20.19
CA ALA A 26 0.07 22.11 18.83
C ALA A 26 -0.73 21.06 18.05
N ALA A 27 -1.16 21.43 16.84
CA ALA A 27 -1.85 20.47 15.98
C ALA A 27 -1.01 19.17 15.88
N PRO A 28 -1.65 18.00 15.99
CA PRO A 28 -0.92 16.74 16.00
C PRO A 28 -0.10 16.58 14.73
N GLU A 29 1.14 16.14 14.89
CA GLU A 29 2.06 15.95 13.78
C GLU A 29 1.63 14.72 12.97
N VAL A 30 1.50 14.89 11.66
CA VAL A 30 1.15 13.80 10.75
C VAL A 30 2.39 12.95 10.46
N SER A 31 2.25 11.66 10.65
CA SER A 31 3.27 10.65 10.34
C SER A 31 2.88 9.79 9.15
N VAL A 32 3.85 9.14 8.53
CA VAL A 32 3.63 8.17 7.45
C VAL A 32 4.39 6.89 7.77
N LYS A 33 3.74 5.76 7.61
CA LYS A 33 4.37 4.44 7.64
C LYS A 33 4.22 3.74 6.29
N VAL A 34 5.28 3.10 5.84
CA VAL A 34 5.27 2.19 4.69
C VAL A 34 5.65 0.81 5.22
N ASP A 35 4.77 -0.17 5.03
CA ASP A 35 4.93 -1.55 5.52
C ASP A 35 5.35 -1.62 7.00
N GLY A 36 4.72 -0.78 7.83
CA GLY A 36 4.97 -0.70 9.27
C GLY A 36 6.17 0.16 9.68
N GLN A 37 7.03 0.61 8.78
CA GLN A 37 8.21 1.43 9.05
C GLN A 37 7.89 2.92 8.89
N TYR A 38 8.31 3.75 9.86
CA TYR A 38 8.16 5.20 9.75
C TYR A 38 9.03 5.78 8.65
N VAL A 39 8.43 6.68 7.85
CA VAL A 39 9.15 7.46 6.84
C VAL A 39 9.68 8.74 7.46
N SER A 40 10.95 9.04 7.23
CA SER A 40 11.59 10.28 7.71
C SER A 40 11.38 11.43 6.72
N PHE A 41 11.08 12.62 7.24
CA PHE A 41 10.89 13.86 6.47
C PHE A 41 11.78 14.96 7.05
N PRO A 42 13.06 15.03 6.64
CA PRO A 42 14.01 15.98 7.22
C PRO A 42 13.72 17.44 6.86
N ASP A 43 13.18 17.70 5.66
CA ASP A 43 13.01 19.06 5.13
C ASP A 43 11.58 19.59 5.30
N GLN A 44 10.61 18.88 4.74
CA GLN A 44 9.20 19.25 4.77
C GLN A 44 8.40 18.10 5.36
N LYS A 45 7.73 18.34 6.48
CA LYS A 45 6.85 17.35 7.11
C LYS A 45 5.51 17.23 6.38
N PRO A 46 4.84 16.08 6.46
CA PRO A 46 3.45 15.94 6.05
C PRO A 46 2.56 16.93 6.81
N TYR A 47 1.49 17.38 6.18
CA TYR A 47 0.52 18.30 6.77
C TYR A 47 -0.89 18.04 6.24
N ILE A 48 -1.90 18.54 6.95
CA ILE A 48 -3.29 18.52 6.49
C ILE A 48 -3.58 19.86 5.85
N ASP A 49 -4.06 19.86 4.61
CA ASP A 49 -4.44 21.09 3.90
C ASP A 49 -5.83 21.61 4.29
N SER A 50 -6.23 22.76 3.75
CA SER A 50 -7.54 23.36 4.01
C SER A 50 -8.72 22.54 3.48
N ALA A 51 -8.48 21.56 2.62
CA ALA A 51 -9.46 20.61 2.10
C ALA A 51 -9.51 19.31 2.93
N ASN A 52 -8.85 19.27 4.09
CA ASN A 52 -8.73 18.08 4.95
C ASN A 52 -8.04 16.90 4.28
N ARG A 53 -7.02 17.17 3.45
CA ARG A 53 -6.21 16.14 2.79
C ARG A 53 -4.82 16.09 3.38
N THR A 54 -4.33 14.89 3.63
CA THR A 54 -2.95 14.68 4.05
C THR A 54 -2.01 14.86 2.88
N MET A 55 -1.35 16.01 2.85
CA MET A 55 -0.34 16.38 1.87
C MET A 55 1.03 15.89 2.33
N VAL A 56 1.70 15.12 1.50
CA VAL A 56 2.97 14.48 1.87
C VAL A 56 4.03 14.80 0.81
N PRO A 57 5.25 15.17 1.21
CA PRO A 57 6.39 15.22 0.29
C PRO A 57 6.60 13.85 -0.33
N VAL A 58 6.44 13.76 -1.64
CA VAL A 58 6.21 12.48 -2.34
C VAL A 58 7.42 11.55 -2.36
N ARG A 59 8.62 12.10 -2.43
CA ARG A 59 9.83 11.31 -2.70
C ARG A 59 10.06 10.22 -1.65
N ALA A 60 10.13 10.60 -0.38
CA ALA A 60 10.49 9.66 0.68
C ALA A 60 9.54 8.45 0.80
N PRO A 61 8.20 8.60 0.86
CA PRO A 61 7.32 7.45 0.92
C PRO A 61 7.32 6.62 -0.37
N MET A 62 7.45 7.25 -1.56
CA MET A 62 7.51 6.48 -2.81
C MET A 62 8.80 5.67 -2.92
N GLU A 63 9.95 6.23 -2.55
CA GLU A 63 11.22 5.49 -2.51
C GLU A 63 11.17 4.36 -1.47
N ALA A 64 10.54 4.58 -0.30
CA ALA A 64 10.31 3.52 0.68
C ALA A 64 9.41 2.38 0.15
N MET A 65 8.51 2.68 -0.78
CA MET A 65 7.70 1.69 -1.51
C MET A 65 8.48 0.98 -2.63
N GLY A 66 9.76 1.33 -2.88
CA GLY A 66 10.56 0.81 -3.98
C GLY A 66 10.25 1.44 -5.34
N CYS A 67 9.70 2.66 -5.36
CA CYS A 67 9.47 3.42 -6.57
C CYS A 67 10.69 4.29 -6.90
N THR A 68 10.87 4.62 -8.18
CA THR A 68 11.74 5.70 -8.63
C THR A 68 10.92 6.98 -8.74
N VAL A 69 11.46 8.11 -8.26
CA VAL A 69 10.81 9.43 -8.32
C VAL A 69 11.70 10.41 -9.04
N GLU A 70 11.26 10.84 -10.21
CA GLU A 70 11.95 11.81 -11.06
C GLU A 70 11.19 13.14 -11.09
N TRP A 71 11.94 14.24 -11.28
CA TRP A 71 11.39 15.57 -11.46
C TRP A 71 11.72 16.10 -12.85
N ASN A 72 10.70 16.54 -13.59
CA ASN A 72 10.88 17.24 -14.85
C ASN A 72 10.58 18.74 -14.65
N ASP A 73 11.64 19.54 -14.62
CA ASP A 73 11.51 20.98 -14.37
C ASP A 73 10.82 21.73 -15.51
N LYS A 74 11.03 21.31 -16.77
CA LYS A 74 10.44 21.98 -17.94
C LYS A 74 8.91 21.83 -17.97
N THR A 75 8.40 20.67 -17.58
CA THR A 75 6.96 20.38 -17.56
C THR A 75 6.35 20.52 -16.17
N ARG A 76 7.18 20.77 -15.15
CA ARG A 76 6.80 20.83 -13.72
C ARG A 76 6.04 19.59 -13.29
N GLN A 77 6.62 18.42 -13.56
CA GLN A 77 6.02 17.12 -13.31
C GLN A 77 6.88 16.27 -12.39
N ALA A 78 6.21 15.63 -11.43
CA ALA A 78 6.75 14.48 -10.70
C ALA A 78 6.34 13.21 -11.43
N ILE A 79 7.32 12.39 -11.78
CA ILE A 79 7.15 11.11 -12.46
C ILE A 79 7.53 10.01 -11.48
N ILE A 80 6.59 9.10 -11.20
CA ILE A 80 6.77 8.00 -10.27
C ILE A 80 6.66 6.71 -11.03
N THR A 81 7.66 5.85 -10.91
CA THR A 81 7.71 4.58 -11.64
C THR A 81 7.95 3.41 -10.69
N LYS A 82 7.22 2.31 -10.88
CA LYS A 82 7.42 1.04 -10.18
C LYS A 82 7.06 -0.11 -11.12
N GLY A 83 8.07 -0.90 -11.53
CA GLY A 83 7.86 -1.92 -12.54
C GLY A 83 7.37 -1.34 -13.87
N ASP A 84 6.22 -1.79 -14.32
CA ASP A 84 5.52 -1.33 -15.53
C ASP A 84 4.55 -0.16 -15.29
N LYS A 85 4.40 0.27 -14.03
CA LYS A 85 3.50 1.37 -13.67
C LYS A 85 4.25 2.70 -13.67
N THR A 86 3.67 3.68 -14.34
CA THR A 86 4.16 5.08 -14.35
C THR A 86 3.01 6.02 -14.05
N ALA A 87 3.15 6.83 -13.00
CA ALA A 87 2.22 7.90 -12.68
C ALA A 87 2.90 9.27 -12.86
N VAL A 88 2.19 10.22 -13.44
CA VAL A 88 2.69 11.57 -13.70
C VAL A 88 1.77 12.60 -13.07
N PHE A 89 2.32 13.40 -12.16
CA PHE A 89 1.62 14.47 -11.45
C PHE A 89 2.17 15.82 -11.87
N THR A 90 1.32 16.71 -12.39
CA THR A 90 1.70 18.06 -12.81
C THR A 90 1.36 19.07 -11.72
N ILE A 91 2.30 19.93 -11.34
CA ILE A 91 2.08 20.97 -10.33
C ILE A 91 0.94 21.90 -10.72
N GLY A 92 0.07 22.17 -9.76
CA GLY A 92 -1.11 23.03 -9.93
C GLY A 92 -2.31 22.36 -10.58
N LYS A 93 -2.18 21.11 -11.06
CA LYS A 93 -3.28 20.33 -11.63
C LYS A 93 -3.88 19.41 -10.56
N ASN A 94 -5.19 19.19 -10.66
CA ASN A 94 -5.91 18.16 -9.90
C ASN A 94 -6.09 16.87 -10.72
N THR A 95 -5.47 16.79 -11.89
CA THR A 95 -5.42 15.57 -12.71
C THR A 95 -4.00 15.00 -12.74
N TYR A 96 -3.91 13.70 -12.84
CA TYR A 96 -2.67 12.95 -13.02
C TYR A 96 -2.91 11.80 -13.99
N THR A 97 -1.86 11.18 -14.50
CA THR A 97 -1.99 10.02 -15.37
C THR A 97 -1.37 8.78 -14.73
N VAL A 98 -1.95 7.62 -15.01
CA VAL A 98 -1.38 6.30 -14.68
C VAL A 98 -1.32 5.51 -15.97
N ASN A 99 -0.13 5.14 -16.41
CA ASN A 99 0.10 4.46 -17.70
C ASN A 99 -0.61 5.18 -18.88
N GLY A 100 -0.57 6.52 -18.87
CA GLY A 100 -1.21 7.36 -19.88
C GLY A 100 -2.72 7.61 -19.69
N GLN A 101 -3.39 6.91 -18.79
CA GLN A 101 -4.80 7.13 -18.46
C GLN A 101 -4.97 8.25 -17.46
N THR A 102 -5.78 9.26 -17.78
CA THR A 102 -6.05 10.41 -16.89
C THR A 102 -6.99 10.04 -15.75
N LYS A 103 -6.61 10.44 -14.54
CA LYS A 103 -7.39 10.33 -13.31
C LYS A 103 -7.47 11.70 -12.62
N THR A 104 -8.39 11.85 -11.67
CA THR A 104 -8.62 13.11 -10.94
C THR A 104 -8.36 12.94 -9.45
N MET A 105 -7.70 13.93 -8.86
CA MET A 105 -7.56 14.12 -7.42
C MET A 105 -8.60 15.12 -6.91
N ASP A 106 -8.93 15.09 -5.65
CA ASP A 106 -9.81 16.05 -5.00
C ASP A 106 -9.08 17.34 -4.54
N THR A 107 -7.77 17.38 -4.64
CA THR A 107 -6.92 18.57 -4.49
C THR A 107 -5.82 18.54 -5.57
N ARG A 108 -4.84 19.42 -5.49
CA ARG A 108 -3.80 19.54 -6.52
C ARG A 108 -2.41 19.30 -5.97
N ALA A 109 -1.48 18.86 -6.83
CA ALA A 109 -0.05 18.81 -6.52
C ALA A 109 0.49 20.23 -6.34
N VAL A 110 1.31 20.44 -5.31
CA VAL A 110 1.90 21.73 -4.97
C VAL A 110 3.41 21.59 -4.68
N ILE A 111 4.14 22.70 -4.69
CA ILE A 111 5.50 22.77 -4.17
C ILE A 111 5.45 23.54 -2.85
N VAL A 112 6.00 22.95 -1.79
CA VAL A 112 6.13 23.55 -0.46
C VAL A 112 7.57 23.31 0.01
N ASN A 113 8.28 24.40 0.36
CA ASN A 113 9.69 24.35 0.76
C ASN A 113 10.56 23.50 -0.20
N ASP A 114 10.45 23.78 -1.49
CA ASP A 114 11.14 23.08 -2.59
C ASP A 114 10.88 21.57 -2.65
N ARG A 115 9.79 21.10 -2.05
CA ARG A 115 9.35 19.69 -2.14
C ARG A 115 7.99 19.61 -2.80
N THR A 116 7.86 18.67 -3.74
CA THR A 116 6.57 18.34 -4.34
C THR A 116 5.73 17.59 -3.34
N ALA A 117 4.58 18.13 -2.98
CA ALA A 117 3.61 17.54 -2.08
C ALA A 117 2.25 17.38 -2.78
N PHE A 118 1.61 16.25 -2.55
CA PHE A 118 0.23 15.96 -2.99
C PHE A 118 -0.42 14.90 -2.08
N PRO A 119 -1.73 14.68 -2.21
CA PRO A 119 -2.40 13.68 -1.39
C PRO A 119 -1.78 12.31 -1.67
N ILE A 120 -1.10 11.76 -0.67
CA ILE A 120 -0.28 10.54 -0.81
C ILE A 120 -1.09 9.33 -1.28
N ARG A 121 -2.38 9.30 -0.94
CA ARG A 121 -3.28 8.21 -1.35
C ARG A 121 -3.25 7.98 -2.86
N PHE A 122 -3.39 9.04 -3.67
CA PHE A 122 -3.44 8.91 -5.13
C PHE A 122 -2.14 8.37 -5.72
N ALA A 123 -0.98 8.74 -5.15
CA ALA A 123 0.31 8.23 -5.61
C ALA A 123 0.52 6.77 -5.21
N ALA A 124 0.24 6.44 -3.95
CA ALA A 124 0.43 5.09 -3.44
C ALA A 124 -0.52 4.08 -4.11
N GLU A 125 -1.81 4.44 -4.27
CA GLU A 125 -2.79 3.60 -4.96
C GLU A 125 -2.46 3.45 -6.46
N ALA A 126 -1.93 4.50 -7.12
CA ALA A 126 -1.46 4.40 -8.50
C ALA A 126 -0.35 3.35 -8.66
N MET A 127 0.47 3.16 -7.64
CA MET A 127 1.53 2.14 -7.59
C MET A 127 1.05 0.80 -7.02
N GLY A 128 -0.26 0.66 -6.75
CA GLY A 128 -0.87 -0.59 -6.29
C GLY A 128 -0.79 -0.82 -4.79
N ALA A 129 -0.51 0.19 -3.98
CA ALA A 129 -0.55 0.08 -2.52
C ALA A 129 -1.94 0.36 -1.96
N LYS A 130 -2.23 -0.17 -0.77
CA LYS A 130 -3.38 0.20 0.04
C LYS A 130 -3.00 1.35 0.97
N VAL A 131 -3.91 2.32 1.16
CA VAL A 131 -3.69 3.48 2.03
C VAL A 131 -4.81 3.60 3.04
N ASP A 132 -4.46 3.46 4.31
CA ASP A 132 -5.35 3.64 5.45
C ASP A 132 -4.93 4.88 6.27
N TRP A 133 -5.81 5.33 7.17
CA TRP A 133 -5.56 6.43 8.10
C TRP A 133 -5.84 5.98 9.53
N ASP A 134 -4.86 6.12 10.41
CA ASP A 134 -5.03 5.96 11.84
C ASP A 134 -5.25 7.32 12.51
N ALA A 135 -6.50 7.58 12.88
CA ALA A 135 -6.91 8.84 13.49
C ALA A 135 -6.38 9.01 14.93
N ASN A 136 -6.05 7.92 15.65
CA ASN A 136 -5.55 8.00 17.02
C ASN A 136 -4.10 8.47 17.07
N THR A 137 -3.31 8.10 16.06
CA THR A 137 -1.89 8.43 15.98
C THR A 137 -1.57 9.45 14.89
N TYR A 138 -2.58 9.96 14.16
CA TYR A 138 -2.42 10.84 13.00
C TYR A 138 -1.41 10.30 12.00
N THR A 139 -1.55 9.01 11.68
CA THR A 139 -0.60 8.29 10.83
C THR A 139 -1.26 7.79 9.54
N VAL A 140 -0.65 8.10 8.40
CA VAL A 140 -0.95 7.44 7.12
C VAL A 140 -0.26 6.09 7.10
N LEU A 141 -1.04 5.03 6.87
CA LEU A 141 -0.56 3.66 6.77
C LEU A 141 -0.58 3.25 5.30
N ILE A 142 0.59 3.04 4.72
CA ILE A 142 0.75 2.56 3.35
C ILE A 142 1.21 1.11 3.44
N THR A 143 0.40 0.22 2.86
CA THR A 143 0.75 -1.19 2.74
C THR A 143 1.02 -1.48 1.26
N THR A 144 2.26 -1.77 0.94
CA THR A 144 2.60 -2.19 -0.42
C THR A 144 2.11 -3.62 -0.62
N VAL A 145 1.48 -3.87 -1.76
CA VAL A 145 1.32 -5.25 -2.21
C VAL A 145 2.73 -5.70 -2.63
N GLN A 146 3.51 -6.12 -1.67
CA GLN A 146 4.72 -6.85 -1.99
C GLN A 146 4.25 -8.18 -2.56
N ALA A 147 4.78 -8.55 -3.74
CA ALA A 147 4.82 -9.97 -4.04
C ALA A 147 5.43 -10.63 -2.80
N PRO A 148 4.73 -11.57 -2.15
CA PRO A 148 5.23 -12.15 -0.90
C PRO A 148 6.67 -12.57 -1.14
N LYS A 149 7.57 -12.26 -0.19
CA LYS A 149 8.93 -12.81 -0.18
C LYS A 149 8.78 -14.30 0.10
N ILE A 150 8.41 -15.04 -0.96
CA ILE A 150 8.28 -16.46 -0.89
C ILE A 150 9.69 -16.96 -0.66
N GLN A 151 9.96 -17.49 0.53
CA GLN A 151 11.16 -18.26 0.76
C GLN A 151 11.12 -19.41 -0.25
N PRO A 152 12.22 -19.68 -0.95
CA PRO A 152 12.25 -20.81 -1.87
C PRO A 152 11.79 -22.07 -1.13
N ILE A 153 10.62 -22.59 -1.50
CA ILE A 153 10.11 -23.84 -0.94
C ILE A 153 10.62 -24.95 -1.85
N GLU A 154 11.30 -25.91 -1.27
CA GLU A 154 11.90 -27.00 -2.04
C GLU A 154 10.85 -27.69 -2.91
N GLY A 155 11.11 -27.77 -4.20
CA GLY A 155 10.25 -28.40 -5.19
C GLY A 155 9.07 -27.58 -5.70
N VAL A 156 8.92 -26.31 -5.27
CA VAL A 156 7.93 -25.36 -5.81
C VAL A 156 8.66 -24.23 -6.51
N LYS A 157 8.44 -24.06 -7.81
CA LYS A 157 8.90 -22.91 -8.57
C LYS A 157 7.74 -21.95 -8.74
N TYR A 158 7.93 -20.71 -8.34
CA TYR A 158 6.98 -19.62 -8.48
C TYR A 158 7.52 -18.58 -9.45
N ASP A 159 6.76 -18.30 -10.52
CA ASP A 159 7.03 -17.21 -11.44
C ASP A 159 6.03 -16.08 -11.20
N PRO A 160 6.45 -14.98 -10.52
CA PRO A 160 5.59 -13.86 -10.26
C PRO A 160 5.21 -13.13 -11.55
N PRO A 161 4.01 -12.52 -11.63
CA PRO A 161 3.63 -11.74 -12.80
C PRO A 161 4.56 -10.53 -12.91
N LYS A 162 5.02 -10.24 -14.12
CA LYS A 162 5.84 -9.06 -14.44
C LYS A 162 4.98 -7.83 -14.74
N ASN A 163 3.70 -8.04 -15.05
CA ASN A 163 2.71 -7.00 -15.31
C ASN A 163 1.28 -7.55 -15.08
N GLU A 164 0.27 -6.68 -15.12
CA GLU A 164 -1.14 -7.04 -14.87
C GLU A 164 -1.77 -8.01 -15.88
N HIS A 165 -1.15 -8.19 -17.04
CA HIS A 165 -1.61 -9.11 -18.08
C HIS A 165 -0.87 -10.46 -18.07
N GLN A 166 0.11 -10.61 -17.18
CA GLN A 166 0.91 -11.82 -17.12
C GLN A 166 0.30 -12.85 -16.18
N VAL A 167 0.27 -14.08 -16.65
CA VAL A 167 -0.15 -15.24 -15.86
C VAL A 167 0.90 -15.54 -14.77
N THR A 168 0.44 -15.73 -13.55
CA THR A 168 1.26 -16.25 -12.46
C THR A 168 1.23 -17.77 -12.48
N GLN A 169 2.38 -18.42 -12.39
CA GLN A 169 2.48 -19.88 -12.41
C GLN A 169 3.20 -20.41 -11.19
N PHE A 170 2.65 -21.49 -10.65
CA PHE A 170 3.31 -22.33 -9.65
C PHE A 170 3.55 -23.69 -10.27
N TYR A 171 4.80 -24.09 -10.38
CA TYR A 171 5.20 -25.36 -10.92
C TYR A 171 5.74 -26.25 -9.81
N VAL A 172 5.20 -27.46 -9.69
CA VAL A 172 5.59 -28.44 -8.68
C VAL A 172 6.03 -29.71 -9.35
N SER A 173 7.33 -30.00 -9.29
CA SER A 173 7.91 -31.20 -9.87
C SER A 173 7.95 -32.37 -8.89
N LYS A 174 7.68 -33.58 -9.41
CA LYS A 174 7.68 -34.81 -8.61
C LYS A 174 6.91 -34.65 -7.31
N TRP A 175 5.64 -34.32 -7.46
CA TRP A 175 4.75 -33.97 -6.36
C TRP A 175 4.63 -35.07 -5.30
N ASN A 176 4.43 -34.66 -4.08
CA ASN A 176 4.16 -35.47 -2.92
C ASN A 176 3.30 -34.65 -1.96
N PRO A 177 2.71 -35.22 -0.88
CA PRO A 177 1.85 -34.47 0.04
C PRO A 177 2.45 -33.19 0.60
N GLU A 178 3.72 -33.19 0.97
CA GLU A 178 4.42 -32.02 1.51
C GLU A 178 4.53 -30.88 0.47
N LYS A 179 4.89 -31.23 -0.77
CA LYS A 179 4.97 -30.24 -1.86
C LYS A 179 3.61 -29.69 -2.26
N ILE A 180 2.55 -30.50 -2.19
CA ILE A 180 1.18 -30.06 -2.42
C ILE A 180 0.79 -29.02 -1.36
N GLU A 181 1.03 -29.31 -0.08
CA GLU A 181 0.74 -28.39 1.02
C GLU A 181 1.55 -27.08 0.85
N ASN A 182 2.83 -27.19 0.55
CA ASN A 182 3.69 -26.04 0.32
C ASN A 182 3.22 -25.17 -0.86
N ALA A 183 2.81 -25.77 -1.99
CA ALA A 183 2.31 -25.02 -3.15
C ALA A 183 1.01 -24.27 -2.83
N CYS A 184 0.09 -24.88 -2.11
CA CYS A 184 -1.15 -24.26 -1.70
C CYS A 184 -0.92 -23.15 -0.66
N ALA A 185 0.03 -23.32 0.26
CA ALA A 185 0.43 -22.28 1.20
C ALA A 185 1.06 -21.06 0.46
N VAL A 186 1.89 -21.30 -0.56
CA VAL A 186 2.42 -20.25 -1.43
C VAL A 186 1.28 -19.55 -2.16
N PHE A 187 0.34 -20.29 -2.77
CA PHE A 187 -0.83 -19.73 -3.43
C PHE A 187 -1.63 -18.82 -2.48
N ALA A 188 -1.96 -19.28 -1.28
CA ALA A 188 -2.65 -18.49 -0.27
C ALA A 188 -1.88 -17.22 0.12
N SER A 189 -0.59 -17.34 0.30
CA SER A 189 0.29 -16.21 0.64
C SER A 189 0.34 -15.15 -0.46
N VAL A 190 0.35 -15.58 -1.74
CA VAL A 190 0.43 -14.68 -2.91
C VAL A 190 -0.90 -13.99 -3.20
N THR A 191 -2.00 -14.71 -3.01
CA THR A 191 -3.33 -14.26 -3.45
C THR A 191 -4.19 -13.71 -2.33
N GLY A 192 -3.92 -14.09 -1.08
CA GLY A 192 -4.80 -13.84 0.06
C GLY A 192 -5.97 -14.83 0.17
N GLU A 193 -6.10 -15.79 -0.76
CA GLU A 193 -7.23 -16.72 -0.92
C GLU A 193 -7.03 -17.99 -0.08
N THR A 194 -7.00 -17.87 1.25
CA THR A 194 -6.72 -19.00 2.16
C THR A 194 -7.75 -20.12 2.05
N ALA A 195 -9.04 -19.79 2.01
CA ALA A 195 -10.11 -20.80 1.91
C ALA A 195 -10.05 -21.54 0.57
N LEU A 196 -9.77 -20.81 -0.52
CA LEU A 196 -9.63 -21.38 -1.85
C LEU A 196 -8.39 -22.29 -1.94
N ALA A 197 -7.30 -21.91 -1.28
CA ALA A 197 -6.08 -22.73 -1.19
C ALA A 197 -6.34 -24.09 -0.52
N GLU A 198 -7.17 -24.13 0.52
CA GLU A 198 -7.57 -25.38 1.17
C GLU A 198 -8.45 -26.26 0.24
N GLU A 199 -9.43 -25.67 -0.45
CA GLU A 199 -10.24 -26.39 -1.46
C GLU A 199 -9.36 -26.96 -2.58
N MET A 200 -8.39 -26.18 -3.06
CA MET A 200 -7.43 -26.62 -4.08
C MET A 200 -6.56 -27.76 -3.55
N LYS A 201 -6.09 -27.67 -2.31
CA LYS A 201 -5.28 -28.71 -1.67
C LYS A 201 -6.04 -30.05 -1.60
N GLU A 202 -7.30 -30.02 -1.17
CA GLU A 202 -8.15 -31.22 -1.12
C GLU A 202 -8.27 -31.87 -2.51
N TYR A 203 -8.55 -31.07 -3.54
CA TYR A 203 -8.67 -31.56 -4.92
C TYR A 203 -7.35 -32.16 -5.43
N ILE A 204 -6.21 -31.50 -5.17
CA ILE A 204 -4.91 -31.99 -5.58
C ILE A 204 -4.53 -33.29 -4.85
N MET A 205 -4.82 -33.38 -3.54
CA MET A 205 -4.57 -34.57 -2.74
C MET A 205 -5.43 -35.77 -3.17
N GLU A 206 -6.69 -35.55 -3.52
CA GLU A 206 -7.57 -36.59 -4.06
C GLU A 206 -7.00 -37.13 -5.37
N SER A 207 -6.59 -36.23 -6.28
CA SER A 207 -5.97 -36.61 -7.56
C SER A 207 -4.64 -37.34 -7.36
N TYR A 208 -3.84 -36.92 -6.38
CA TYR A 208 -2.58 -37.60 -6.02
C TYR A 208 -2.84 -39.04 -5.58
N ASN A 209 -3.81 -39.23 -4.65
CA ASN A 209 -4.16 -40.53 -4.08
C ASN A 209 -4.79 -41.49 -5.11
N SER A 210 -5.59 -40.93 -6.05
CA SER A 210 -6.25 -41.71 -7.12
C SER A 210 -5.39 -41.89 -8.37
N ASN A 211 -4.25 -41.21 -8.45
CA ASN A 211 -3.37 -41.16 -9.63
C ASN A 211 -4.10 -40.71 -10.92
N THR A 212 -5.04 -39.76 -10.77
CA THR A 212 -5.82 -39.20 -11.88
C THR A 212 -5.24 -37.88 -12.35
N PRO A 213 -5.27 -37.58 -13.68
CA PRO A 213 -4.88 -36.27 -14.18
C PRO A 213 -5.79 -35.16 -13.66
N MET A 214 -5.24 -33.98 -13.42
CA MET A 214 -5.98 -32.82 -12.94
C MET A 214 -6.25 -31.82 -14.07
N LEU A 215 -7.47 -31.32 -14.07
CA LEU A 215 -7.83 -30.08 -14.78
C LEU A 215 -9.09 -29.50 -14.10
N LYS A 216 -8.89 -28.53 -13.22
CA LYS A 216 -10.01 -27.82 -12.57
C LYS A 216 -9.69 -26.34 -12.44
N THR A 217 -10.67 -25.51 -12.73
CA THR A 217 -10.58 -24.06 -12.55
C THR A 217 -11.35 -23.65 -11.31
N PHE A 218 -10.71 -22.84 -10.49
CA PHE A 218 -11.24 -22.21 -9.29
C PHE A 218 -11.39 -20.72 -9.54
N TYR A 219 -12.40 -20.09 -8.94
CA TYR A 219 -12.70 -18.67 -9.11
C TYR A 219 -12.30 -17.91 -7.87
N MET A 220 -11.44 -16.91 -8.04
CA MET A 220 -10.93 -16.06 -6.97
C MET A 220 -11.93 -14.95 -6.62
N SER A 221 -11.83 -14.39 -5.43
CA SER A 221 -12.71 -13.31 -4.95
C SER A 221 -12.58 -12.01 -5.76
N ASP A 222 -11.45 -11.79 -6.42
CA ASP A 222 -11.16 -10.64 -7.28
C ASP A 222 -11.56 -10.84 -8.77
N GLY A 223 -12.20 -11.98 -9.08
CA GLY A 223 -12.66 -12.33 -10.43
C GLY A 223 -11.64 -13.06 -11.30
N ARG A 224 -10.39 -13.18 -10.85
CA ARG A 224 -9.39 -14.00 -11.55
C ARG A 224 -9.69 -15.49 -11.41
N LYS A 225 -9.03 -16.29 -12.22
CA LYS A 225 -9.18 -17.75 -12.24
C LYS A 225 -7.86 -18.41 -11.89
N ALA A 226 -7.91 -19.44 -11.03
CA ALA A 226 -6.80 -20.31 -10.75
C ALA A 226 -7.09 -21.69 -11.33
N THR A 227 -6.28 -22.15 -12.26
CA THR A 227 -6.44 -23.48 -12.89
C THR A 227 -5.33 -24.41 -12.41
N VAL A 228 -5.73 -25.52 -11.83
CA VAL A 228 -4.83 -26.62 -11.45
C VAL A 228 -4.83 -27.65 -12.58
N LEU A 229 -3.64 -27.98 -13.05
CA LEU A 229 -3.51 -28.97 -14.13
C LEU A 229 -2.28 -29.87 -13.95
N THR A 230 -2.36 -31.11 -14.43
CA THR A 230 -1.22 -31.98 -14.64
C THR A 230 -0.94 -32.12 -16.13
N PRO A 231 0.29 -31.82 -16.58
CA PRO A 231 0.69 -32.12 -17.96
C PRO A 231 0.57 -33.63 -18.23
N ARG A 232 0.13 -33.98 -19.42
CA ARG A 232 -0.15 -35.38 -19.81
C ARG A 232 1.11 -36.26 -19.66
N GLY A 233 1.01 -37.28 -18.83
CA GLY A 233 2.13 -38.21 -18.59
C GLY A 233 3.22 -37.71 -17.63
N SER A 234 3.00 -36.59 -16.97
CA SER A 234 3.90 -36.02 -15.99
C SER A 234 3.49 -36.40 -14.55
N LYS A 235 4.50 -36.46 -13.67
CA LYS A 235 4.31 -36.44 -12.20
C LYS A 235 4.47 -35.03 -11.61
N ASP A 236 4.19 -34.04 -12.40
CA ASP A 236 4.28 -32.63 -12.02
C ASP A 236 2.87 -32.04 -12.07
N PHE A 237 2.63 -30.95 -11.35
CA PHE A 237 1.43 -30.18 -11.52
C PHE A 237 1.74 -28.67 -11.57
N GLU A 238 0.80 -27.94 -12.12
CA GLU A 238 0.86 -26.48 -12.21
C GLU A 238 -0.41 -25.86 -11.65
N ILE A 239 -0.26 -24.71 -11.00
CA ILE A 239 -1.35 -23.79 -10.67
C ILE A 239 -1.11 -22.55 -11.51
N VAL A 240 -2.05 -22.24 -12.41
CA VAL A 240 -1.96 -21.12 -13.33
C VAL A 240 -3.02 -20.09 -12.95
N ILE A 241 -2.64 -18.85 -12.67
CA ILE A 241 -3.56 -17.76 -12.35
C ILE A 241 -3.61 -16.82 -13.54
N GLY A 242 -4.81 -16.61 -14.06
CA GLY A 242 -5.07 -15.70 -15.17
C GLY A 242 -6.35 -14.87 -14.98
N SER A 243 -6.52 -13.84 -15.80
CA SER A 243 -7.73 -13.01 -15.88
C SER A 243 -8.89 -13.73 -16.55
#